data_e11db1e44c2f3da0265b81599c970042
#
_entry.id   e11db1e44c2f3da0265b81599c970042
#
_cell.length_a   1.000
_cell.length_b   1.000
_cell.length_c   1.000
_cell.angle_alpha   90.00
_cell.angle_beta   90.00
_cell.angle_gamma   90.00
#
_symmetry.space_group_name_H-M   'P 1'
#
loop_
_entity.id
_entity.type
_entity.pdbx_description
1 polymer ?
#
loop_
_entity_poly.entity_id
_entity_poly.type
_entity_poly.pdbx_seq_one_letter_code
_entity_poly.pdbx_strand_id
1 'polypeptide(L)'
;MARKVIEEECEDYFLGISDLSNSKQITTEQYASLIAIYPRAISIGITLPPKTNENSLMSNSVVYNETNNQLNTITVYLSTLLEQEGYKALAVPKAGRVNNGIFFSLHRLAAISADLGKIEKNMVVTPEVGPEVNWGTVLTDAPIGVMIK
;
A
#
# COMPACT_ATOMS: atom_id res chain seq x y z
N MET A 1 -5.60 -6.32 -13.97
CA MET A 1 -6.47 -5.30 -13.30
C MET A 1 -5.64 -4.22 -12.61
N ALA A 2 -4.87 -4.56 -11.60
CA ALA A 2 -4.18 -3.55 -10.78
C ALA A 2 -3.18 -2.72 -11.56
N ARG A 3 -2.32 -3.33 -12.36
CA ARG A 3 -1.29 -2.61 -13.13
C ARG A 3 -1.87 -1.53 -14.02
N LYS A 4 -2.96 -1.84 -14.70
CA LYS A 4 -3.57 -0.88 -15.62
C LYS A 4 -4.06 0.37 -14.92
N VAL A 5 -4.67 0.19 -13.74
CA VAL A 5 -5.15 1.32 -12.94
C VAL A 5 -4.00 2.18 -12.46
N ILE A 6 -2.92 1.55 -11.99
CA ILE A 6 -1.77 2.27 -11.45
C ILE A 6 -1.04 3.04 -12.55
N GLU A 7 -0.86 2.42 -13.71
CA GLU A 7 -0.14 3.01 -14.84
C GLU A 7 -0.84 4.25 -15.40
N GLU A 8 -2.13 4.38 -15.21
CA GLU A 8 -2.86 5.60 -15.57
C GLU A 8 -2.50 6.78 -14.67
N GLU A 9 -2.04 6.51 -13.44
CA GLU A 9 -1.74 7.55 -12.45
C GLU A 9 -0.25 7.84 -12.29
N CYS A 10 0.61 6.85 -12.48
CA CYS A 10 2.04 7.06 -12.33
C CYS A 10 2.85 6.05 -13.16
N GLU A 11 4.10 6.40 -13.45
CA GLU A 11 5.00 5.55 -14.22
C GLU A 11 5.92 4.71 -13.34
N ASP A 12 6.41 5.27 -12.24
CA ASP A 12 7.32 4.58 -11.34
C ASP A 12 6.57 4.09 -10.11
N TYR A 13 6.30 2.78 -10.09
CA TYR A 13 5.52 2.20 -9.01
C TYR A 13 6.02 0.80 -8.66
N PHE A 14 5.69 0.38 -7.44
CA PHE A 14 5.82 -1.00 -6.99
C PHE A 14 4.43 -1.60 -6.84
N LEU A 15 4.29 -2.87 -7.17
CA LEU A 15 3.04 -3.58 -7.03
C LEU A 15 3.33 -4.99 -6.51
N GLY A 16 2.67 -5.34 -5.43
CA GLY A 16 2.74 -6.69 -4.89
C GLY A 16 1.39 -7.12 -4.33
N ILE A 17 1.15 -8.41 -4.36
CA ILE A 17 -0.08 -9.00 -3.85
C ILE A 17 0.33 -10.08 -2.86
N SER A 18 -0.32 -10.12 -1.71
CA SER A 18 -0.01 -11.09 -0.67
C SER A 18 -1.27 -11.67 -0.04
N ASP A 19 -1.13 -12.89 0.50
CA ASP A 19 -2.16 -13.51 1.33
C ASP A 19 -1.74 -13.33 2.78
N LEU A 20 -2.41 -12.41 3.48
CA LEU A 20 -2.07 -12.06 4.85
C LEU A 20 -2.45 -13.14 5.85
N SER A 21 -3.37 -14.04 5.48
CA SER A 21 -3.79 -15.12 6.36
C SER A 21 -2.68 -16.12 6.62
N ASN A 22 -1.70 -16.20 5.71
CA ASN A 22 -0.55 -17.09 5.82
C ASN A 22 0.73 -16.36 6.23
N SER A 23 0.65 -15.06 6.51
CA SER A 23 1.84 -14.27 6.83
C SER A 23 2.30 -14.53 8.26
N LYS A 24 3.57 -14.87 8.42
CA LYS A 24 4.20 -15.01 9.73
C LYS A 24 4.51 -13.67 10.37
N GLN A 25 4.37 -12.60 9.63
CA GLN A 25 4.62 -11.24 10.11
C GLN A 25 3.46 -10.68 10.92
N ILE A 26 2.30 -11.34 10.86
CA ILE A 26 1.11 -10.89 11.58
C ILE A 26 1.11 -11.57 12.94
N THR A 27 1.56 -10.82 13.94
CA THR A 27 1.67 -11.34 15.30
C THR A 27 0.68 -10.69 16.26
N THR A 28 -0.11 -9.72 15.80
CA THR A 28 -0.96 -8.94 16.68
C THR A 28 -2.43 -9.17 16.40
N GLU A 29 -3.21 -9.25 17.48
CA GLU A 29 -4.65 -9.44 17.42
C GLU A 29 -5.36 -8.25 16.79
N GLN A 30 -4.73 -7.06 16.75
CA GLN A 30 -5.36 -5.86 16.20
C GLN A 30 -5.71 -6.00 14.73
N TYR A 31 -5.01 -6.88 13.99
CA TYR A 31 -5.30 -7.10 12.57
C TYR A 31 -6.15 -8.34 12.32
N ALA A 32 -6.32 -9.19 13.32
CA ALA A 32 -6.97 -10.49 13.12
C ALA A 32 -8.38 -10.35 12.54
N SER A 33 -9.17 -9.42 13.05
CA SER A 33 -10.54 -9.24 12.57
C SER A 33 -10.58 -8.69 11.14
N LEU A 34 -9.66 -7.78 10.81
CA LEU A 34 -9.56 -7.27 9.44
C LEU A 34 -9.15 -8.36 8.46
N ILE A 35 -8.17 -9.17 8.83
CA ILE A 35 -7.67 -10.24 7.98
C ILE A 35 -8.71 -11.35 7.80
N ALA A 36 -9.54 -11.58 8.82
CA ALA A 36 -10.62 -12.55 8.69
C ALA A 36 -11.63 -12.14 7.61
N ILE A 37 -11.86 -10.83 7.45
CA ILE A 37 -12.78 -10.31 6.42
C ILE A 37 -12.06 -10.13 5.09
N TYR A 38 -10.81 -9.64 5.14
CA TYR A 38 -10.02 -9.28 3.96
C TYR A 38 -8.66 -9.99 4.04
N PRO A 39 -8.59 -11.28 3.64
CA PRO A 39 -7.34 -12.04 3.86
C PRO A 39 -6.19 -11.69 2.92
N ARG A 40 -6.45 -10.93 1.87
CA ARG A 40 -5.42 -10.60 0.89
C ARG A 40 -5.23 -9.11 0.76
N ALA A 41 -4.04 -8.72 0.30
CA ALA A 41 -3.70 -7.32 0.16
C ALA A 41 -3.03 -7.05 -1.18
N ILE A 42 -3.38 -5.91 -1.77
CA ILE A 42 -2.63 -5.32 -2.88
C ILE A 42 -1.80 -4.19 -2.27
N SER A 43 -0.48 -4.28 -2.41
CA SER A 43 0.43 -3.25 -1.93
C SER A 43 0.96 -2.45 -3.11
N ILE A 44 0.85 -1.12 -3.04
CA ILE A 44 1.23 -0.21 -4.10
C ILE A 44 2.20 0.79 -3.53
N GLY A 45 3.37 0.92 -4.15
CA GLY A 45 4.36 1.92 -3.74
C GLY A 45 4.60 2.90 -4.86
N ILE A 46 4.58 4.19 -4.54
CA ILE A 46 4.95 5.24 -5.49
C ILE A 46 6.30 5.79 -5.06
N THR A 47 7.26 5.75 -5.99
CA THR A 47 8.61 6.25 -5.74
C THR A 47 8.57 7.76 -5.54
N LEU A 48 9.18 8.21 -4.44
CA LEU A 48 9.31 9.63 -4.15
C LEU A 48 10.55 10.19 -4.84
N PRO A 49 10.52 11.45 -5.30
CA PRO A 49 11.71 12.06 -5.88
C PRO A 49 12.84 12.15 -4.87
N PRO A 50 14.10 12.13 -5.33
CA PRO A 50 15.24 12.29 -4.42
C PRO A 50 15.15 13.61 -3.68
N LYS A 51 15.53 13.60 -2.40
CA LYS A 51 15.60 14.81 -1.61
C LYS A 51 16.81 15.63 -2.08
N THR A 52 16.57 16.89 -2.42
CA THR A 52 17.65 17.81 -2.76
C THR A 52 17.81 18.81 -1.62
N ASN A 53 19.05 19.26 -1.41
CA ASN A 53 19.35 20.22 -0.33
C ASN A 53 18.66 21.56 -0.53
N GLU A 54 18.29 21.88 -1.74
CA GLU A 54 17.61 23.14 -2.08
C GLU A 54 16.12 23.08 -1.81
N ASN A 55 15.56 21.89 -1.73
CA ASN A 55 14.14 21.72 -1.46
C ASN A 55 13.92 21.59 0.03
N SER A 56 13.49 22.67 0.61
CA SER A 56 13.15 22.71 2.00
C SER A 56 12.05 21.70 2.33
N LEU A 57 11.75 21.57 3.61
CA LEU A 57 10.67 20.72 4.10
C LEU A 57 9.35 20.93 3.39
N MET A 58 9.08 22.12 2.87
CA MET A 58 7.84 22.42 2.16
C MET A 58 7.72 21.65 0.86
N SER A 59 8.79 21.56 0.07
CA SER A 59 8.77 20.79 -1.16
C SER A 59 8.50 19.32 -0.93
N ASN A 60 9.14 18.75 0.09
CA ASN A 60 8.95 17.35 0.44
C ASN A 60 7.51 17.08 0.87
N SER A 61 6.91 17.98 1.63
CA SER A 61 5.52 17.86 2.06
C SER A 61 4.55 17.90 0.90
N VAL A 62 4.78 18.78 -0.08
CA VAL A 62 3.93 18.90 -1.26
C VAL A 62 3.99 17.62 -2.08
N VAL A 63 5.20 17.11 -2.34
CA VAL A 63 5.38 15.87 -3.11
C VAL A 63 4.73 14.69 -2.38
N TYR A 64 4.93 14.60 -1.07
CA TYR A 64 4.34 13.53 -0.27
C TYR A 64 2.81 13.56 -0.35
N ASN A 65 2.22 14.75 -0.24
CA ASN A 65 0.78 14.91 -0.33
C ASN A 65 0.25 14.57 -1.71
N GLU A 66 0.99 14.90 -2.77
CA GLU A 66 0.61 14.52 -4.13
C GLU A 66 0.58 13.02 -4.30
N THR A 67 1.60 12.32 -3.79
CA THR A 67 1.63 10.86 -3.87
C THR A 67 0.54 10.22 -3.01
N ASN A 68 0.20 10.82 -1.87
CA ASN A 68 -0.94 10.37 -1.07
C ASN A 68 -2.24 10.49 -1.85
N ASN A 69 -2.44 11.58 -2.57
CA ASN A 69 -3.62 11.77 -3.40
C ASN A 69 -3.68 10.76 -4.55
N GLN A 70 -2.54 10.50 -5.18
CA GLN A 70 -2.45 9.47 -6.23
C GLN A 70 -2.78 8.09 -5.68
N LEU A 71 -2.20 7.75 -4.53
CA LEU A 71 -2.47 6.46 -3.88
C LEU A 71 -3.93 6.33 -3.49
N ASN A 72 -4.52 7.39 -2.97
CA ASN A 72 -5.94 7.38 -2.60
C ASN A 72 -6.82 7.15 -3.83
N THR A 73 -6.53 7.81 -4.93
CA THR A 73 -7.25 7.62 -6.20
C THR A 73 -7.13 6.18 -6.67
N ILE A 74 -5.92 5.63 -6.67
CA ILE A 74 -5.66 4.27 -7.11
C ILE A 74 -6.38 3.25 -6.22
N THR A 75 -6.23 3.37 -4.91
CA THR A 75 -6.77 2.37 -3.98
C THR A 75 -8.29 2.39 -3.94
N VAL A 76 -8.90 3.57 -3.99
CA VAL A 76 -10.37 3.69 -4.02
C VAL A 76 -10.91 3.11 -5.34
N TYR A 77 -10.26 3.40 -6.45
CA TYR A 77 -10.68 2.87 -7.75
C TYR A 77 -10.56 1.35 -7.79
N LEU A 78 -9.43 0.80 -7.32
CA LEU A 78 -9.24 -0.65 -7.25
C LEU A 78 -10.29 -1.32 -6.35
N SER A 79 -10.58 -0.72 -5.20
CA SER A 79 -11.62 -1.23 -4.30
C SER A 79 -12.97 -1.27 -4.99
N THR A 80 -13.30 -0.22 -5.73
CA THR A 80 -14.56 -0.15 -6.47
C THR A 80 -14.65 -1.23 -7.53
N LEU A 81 -13.56 -1.46 -8.27
CA LEU A 81 -13.53 -2.51 -9.29
C LEU A 81 -13.72 -3.89 -8.68
N LEU A 82 -13.07 -4.16 -7.55
CA LEU A 82 -13.21 -5.44 -6.86
C LEU A 82 -14.62 -5.64 -6.34
N GLU A 83 -15.23 -4.60 -5.81
CA GLU A 83 -16.63 -4.66 -5.35
C GLU A 83 -17.59 -4.92 -6.51
N GLN A 84 -17.35 -4.32 -7.66
CA GLN A 84 -18.15 -4.56 -8.86
C GLN A 84 -18.03 -6.02 -9.34
N GLU A 85 -16.90 -6.66 -9.07
CA GLU A 85 -16.72 -8.07 -9.39
C GLU A 85 -17.31 -9.02 -8.33
N GLY A 86 -17.91 -8.46 -7.27
CA GLY A 86 -18.57 -9.23 -6.23
C GLY A 86 -17.70 -9.54 -5.02
N TYR A 87 -16.52 -8.97 -4.92
CA TYR A 87 -15.62 -9.18 -3.79
C TYR A 87 -15.74 -8.06 -2.76
N LYS A 88 -15.28 -8.35 -1.55
CA LYS A 88 -15.14 -7.31 -0.52
C LYS A 88 -13.79 -6.62 -0.71
N ALA A 89 -13.75 -5.32 -0.52
CA ALA A 89 -12.51 -4.56 -0.65
C ALA A 89 -12.53 -3.35 0.26
N LEU A 90 -11.35 -2.97 0.74
CA LEU A 90 -11.16 -1.83 1.62
C LEU A 90 -9.90 -1.09 1.21
N ALA A 91 -10.05 0.16 0.78
CA ALA A 91 -8.91 1.05 0.57
C ALA A 91 -8.44 1.53 1.94
N VAL A 92 -7.25 1.12 2.36
CA VAL A 92 -6.74 1.44 3.69
C VAL A 92 -6.35 2.93 3.74
N PRO A 93 -6.88 3.69 4.72
CA PRO A 93 -6.56 5.12 4.81
C PRO A 93 -5.08 5.38 5.02
N LYS A 94 -4.60 6.45 4.38
CA LYS A 94 -3.20 6.90 4.53
C LYS A 94 -3.00 7.73 5.79
N ALA A 95 -3.97 8.55 6.13
CA ALA A 95 -3.85 9.43 7.29
C ALA A 95 -4.19 8.70 8.57
N GLY A 96 -3.19 8.40 9.36
CA GLY A 96 -3.34 7.59 10.57
C GLY A 96 -3.68 8.36 11.81
N ARG A 97 -4.57 9.34 11.77
CA ARG A 97 -4.99 10.05 12.99
C ARG A 97 -5.88 9.19 13.88
N VAL A 98 -6.63 8.31 13.25
CA VAL A 98 -7.52 7.40 13.96
C VAL A 98 -6.75 6.11 14.19
N ASN A 99 -6.86 5.54 15.38
CA ASN A 99 -6.23 4.26 15.74
C ASN A 99 -4.69 4.31 15.88
N ASN A 100 -4.12 5.47 16.18
CA ASN A 100 -2.72 5.59 16.62
C ASN A 100 -1.70 4.85 15.75
N GLY A 101 -1.84 4.99 14.43
CA GLY A 101 -0.87 4.42 13.52
C GLY A 101 -1.10 2.97 13.13
N ILE A 102 -2.24 2.38 13.48
CA ILE A 102 -2.58 1.02 13.07
C ILE A 102 -2.54 0.88 11.56
N PHE A 103 -3.14 1.82 10.83
CA PHE A 103 -3.13 1.77 9.37
C PHE A 103 -1.74 1.97 8.79
N PHE A 104 -0.92 2.81 9.42
CA PHE A 104 0.47 2.99 9.00
C PHE A 104 1.24 1.66 9.05
N SER A 105 1.09 0.93 10.16
CA SER A 105 1.73 -0.37 10.33
C SER A 105 1.20 -1.39 9.32
N LEU A 106 -0.08 -1.31 8.98
CA LEU A 106 -0.68 -2.22 8.01
C LEU A 106 -0.12 -2.01 6.60
N HIS A 107 0.13 -0.76 6.19
CA HIS A 107 0.77 -0.47 4.90
C HIS A 107 2.15 -1.13 4.82
N ARG A 108 2.94 -1.04 5.89
CA ARG A 108 4.25 -1.67 5.95
C ARG A 108 4.15 -3.19 5.91
N LEU A 109 3.24 -3.73 6.69
CA LEU A 109 3.02 -5.18 6.75
C LEU A 109 2.67 -5.75 5.38
N ALA A 110 1.77 -5.09 4.66
CA ALA A 110 1.35 -5.53 3.33
C ALA A 110 2.53 -5.51 2.35
N ALA A 111 3.35 -4.46 2.36
CA ALA A 111 4.52 -4.36 1.49
C ALA A 111 5.54 -5.46 1.78
N ILE A 112 5.81 -5.73 3.05
CA ILE A 112 6.75 -6.77 3.46
C ILE A 112 6.22 -8.16 3.11
N SER A 113 4.93 -8.40 3.33
CA SER A 113 4.30 -9.69 3.00
C SER A 113 4.31 -9.96 1.51
N ALA A 114 4.30 -8.91 0.69
CA ALA A 114 4.41 -9.01 -0.76
C ALA A 114 5.86 -9.08 -1.24
N ASP A 115 6.82 -9.13 -0.32
CA ASP A 115 8.27 -9.23 -0.61
C ASP A 115 8.79 -8.04 -1.42
N LEU A 116 8.27 -6.85 -1.16
CA LEU A 116 8.68 -5.64 -1.87
C LEU A 116 9.84 -4.91 -1.19
N GLY A 117 10.16 -5.26 0.04
CA GLY A 117 11.27 -4.66 0.76
C GLY A 117 11.47 -5.29 2.13
N LYS A 118 12.35 -4.71 2.91
CA LYS A 118 12.65 -5.15 4.28
C LYS A 118 12.44 -4.01 5.25
N ILE A 119 12.17 -4.33 6.51
CA ILE A 119 12.04 -3.30 7.55
C ILE A 119 13.43 -2.94 8.07
N GLU A 120 13.77 -1.67 7.98
CA GLU A 120 14.97 -1.09 8.61
C GLU A 120 14.58 0.23 9.24
N LYS A 121 14.90 0.43 10.52
CA LYS A 121 14.59 1.66 11.27
C LYS A 121 13.11 2.06 11.14
N ASN A 122 12.23 1.08 11.24
CA ASN A 122 10.77 1.26 11.14
C ASN A 122 10.28 1.73 9.76
N MET A 123 11.09 1.57 8.72
CA MET A 123 10.72 1.93 7.35
C MET A 123 10.84 0.71 6.45
N VAL A 124 10.02 0.68 5.40
CA VAL A 124 10.17 -0.33 4.34
C VAL A 124 11.27 0.16 3.41
N VAL A 125 12.33 -0.63 3.28
CA VAL A 125 13.47 -0.30 2.42
C VAL A 125 13.45 -1.26 1.24
N THR A 126 13.30 -0.72 0.03
CA THR A 126 13.30 -1.52 -1.19
C THR A 126 14.73 -1.68 -1.72
N PRO A 127 15.06 -2.82 -2.37
CA PRO A 127 16.38 -2.97 -3.00
C PRO A 127 16.64 -1.94 -4.11
N GLU A 128 15.58 -1.51 -4.79
CA GLU A 128 15.70 -0.65 -5.97
C GLU A 128 15.95 0.82 -5.62
N VAL A 129 15.20 1.36 -4.64
CA VAL A 129 15.26 2.80 -4.35
C VAL A 129 15.35 3.11 -2.85
N GLY A 130 15.56 2.11 -2.01
CA GLY A 130 15.66 2.33 -0.56
C GLY A 130 14.33 2.71 0.07
N PRO A 131 14.33 3.64 1.04
CA PRO A 131 13.11 3.98 1.78
C PRO A 131 12.23 5.05 1.12
N GLU A 132 12.63 5.59 -0.01
CA GLU A 132 11.93 6.71 -0.65
C GLU A 132 10.73 6.23 -1.46
N VAL A 133 9.78 5.58 -0.79
CA VAL A 133 8.55 5.06 -1.39
C VAL A 133 7.37 5.37 -0.47
N ASN A 134 6.30 5.86 -1.05
CA ASN A 134 5.03 6.04 -0.33
C ASN A 134 4.13 4.86 -0.63
N TRP A 135 3.63 4.19 0.41
CA TRP A 135 2.90 2.93 0.29
C TRP A 135 1.40 3.10 0.49
N GLY A 136 0.63 2.45 -0.37
CA GLY A 136 -0.82 2.34 -0.25
C GLY A 136 -1.24 0.88 -0.23
N THR A 137 -2.43 0.59 0.24
CA THR A 137 -2.90 -0.78 0.42
C THR A 137 -4.38 -0.89 0.13
N VAL A 138 -4.75 -1.96 -0.58
CA VAL A 138 -6.14 -2.40 -0.70
C VAL A 138 -6.23 -3.78 -0.07
N LEU A 139 -7.13 -3.94 0.88
CA LEU A 139 -7.45 -5.24 1.45
C LEU A 139 -8.66 -5.82 0.73
N THR A 140 -8.67 -7.12 0.50
CA THR A 140 -9.76 -7.77 -0.24
C THR A 140 -9.84 -9.25 0.08
N ASP A 141 -10.99 -9.86 -0.21
CA ASP A 141 -11.16 -11.30 -0.18
C ASP A 141 -11.06 -11.93 -1.58
N ALA A 142 -10.77 -11.13 -2.60
CA ALA A 142 -10.63 -11.62 -3.97
C ALA A 142 -9.46 -12.60 -4.08
N PRO A 143 -9.60 -13.66 -4.90
CA PRO A 143 -8.48 -14.55 -5.19
C PRO A 143 -7.35 -13.80 -5.88
N ILE A 144 -6.11 -14.22 -5.60
CA ILE A 144 -4.93 -13.58 -6.19
C ILE A 144 -5.00 -13.57 -7.71
N GLY A 145 -5.48 -14.66 -8.32
CA GLY A 145 -5.59 -14.74 -9.77
C GLY A 145 -6.46 -13.69 -10.42
N VAL A 146 -7.45 -13.18 -9.70
CA VAL A 146 -8.31 -12.09 -10.19
C VAL A 146 -7.54 -10.78 -10.25
N MET A 147 -6.70 -10.54 -9.25
CA MET A 147 -5.99 -9.27 -9.11
C MET A 147 -4.84 -9.11 -10.10
N ILE A 148 -4.21 -10.20 -10.51
CA ILE A 148 -3.03 -10.15 -11.39
C ILE A 148 -3.37 -10.15 -12.88
N LYS A 149 -4.62 -10.31 -13.24
CA LYS A 149 -5.04 -10.29 -14.66
C LYS A 149 -5.09 -8.90 -15.25
#